data_560f214f4d62670830888f8bae318997
#
_entry.id   560f214f4d62670830888f8bae318997
#
_cell.length_a   1.000
_cell.length_b   1.000
_cell.length_c   1.000
_cell.angle_alpha   90.00
_cell.angle_beta   90.00
_cell.angle_gamma   90.00
#
_symmetry.space_group_name_H-M   'P 1'
#
loop_
_entity.id
_entity.type
_entity.pdbx_description
1 polymer ?
#
loop_
_entity_poly.entity_id
_entity_poly.type
_entity_poly.pdbx_seq_one_letter_code
_entity_poly.pdbx_strand_id
1 'polypeptide(L)'
;MTDIIAGLTAKWLAGRQARSLSEARAKALAANPDLPQQEYQASREAMLGKEFATTPDGAPCAPCMTNAKAARRAERLNLVNQSINGCPEHADVAARLRGDMDQVENARVAKAVYLKYDPDAPADLKAPPPGFLDPTDDELAGLGLTQDDLAPKGTDFRAAVYKKDPVVWGDDPKPPYDVVFRGSTLAPEDWQNNFAQNANKESSYYRNATQIGNAIANADAADQVQLVGHSLGGGLASAAQGGSGAIATTFNAAGLNPKTVARYSTVADRTAAEPDKILAYHVDGEVVTKTQESGLTQYFSHPAPGEREITPPTSDALSAEDRHGMNEVIGSIEKQKTADEATLRDCLAGR
;
A
#
# COMPACT_ATOMS: atom_id res chain seq x y z
N MET A 1 10.52 13.17 -33.73
CA MET A 1 11.50 12.07 -33.78
C MET A 1 11.95 11.65 -32.40
N THR A 2 12.16 12.56 -31.45
CA THR A 2 12.53 12.31 -30.05
C THR A 2 11.47 11.49 -29.28
N ASP A 3 10.18 11.74 -29.50
CA ASP A 3 9.08 11.04 -28.78
C ASP A 3 8.91 9.58 -29.23
N ILE A 4 9.23 9.26 -30.48
CA ILE A 4 9.16 7.88 -30.99
C ILE A 4 10.31 7.06 -30.42
N ILE A 5 11.50 7.65 -30.29
CA ILE A 5 12.69 6.99 -29.74
C ILE A 5 12.50 6.75 -28.23
N ALA A 6 11.98 7.73 -27.48
CA ALA A 6 11.69 7.57 -26.06
C ALA A 6 10.65 6.47 -25.80
N GLY A 7 9.59 6.41 -26.60
CA GLY A 7 8.57 5.38 -26.51
C GLY A 7 9.07 3.97 -26.87
N LEU A 8 9.99 3.86 -27.84
CA LEU A 8 10.61 2.60 -28.23
C LEU A 8 11.61 2.11 -27.16
N THR A 9 12.38 3.02 -26.57
CA THR A 9 13.36 2.70 -25.52
C THR A 9 12.66 2.26 -24.23
N ALA A 10 11.59 2.94 -23.85
CA ALA A 10 10.76 2.56 -22.69
C ALA A 10 10.09 1.19 -22.88
N LYS A 11 9.50 0.93 -24.06
CA LYS A 11 8.93 -0.40 -24.39
C LYS A 11 10.00 -1.50 -24.39
N TRP A 12 11.18 -1.20 -24.89
CA TRP A 12 12.27 -2.19 -24.94
C TRP A 12 12.82 -2.51 -23.55
N LEU A 13 13.01 -1.50 -22.71
CA LEU A 13 13.45 -1.68 -21.29
C LEU A 13 12.41 -2.46 -20.51
N ALA A 14 11.13 -2.11 -20.63
CA ALA A 14 10.03 -2.84 -19.98
C ALA A 14 9.95 -4.29 -20.40
N GLY A 15 10.00 -4.55 -21.71
CA GLY A 15 9.97 -5.91 -22.25
C GLY A 15 11.22 -6.73 -21.88
N ARG A 16 12.35 -6.08 -21.60
CA ARG A 16 13.58 -6.74 -21.14
C ARG A 16 13.50 -7.06 -19.66
N GLN A 17 12.99 -6.13 -18.85
CA GLN A 17 12.82 -6.31 -17.41
C GLN A 17 11.74 -7.35 -17.08
N ALA A 18 10.59 -7.31 -17.77
CA ALA A 18 9.54 -8.31 -17.63
C ALA A 18 10.02 -9.72 -18.05
N ARG A 19 10.81 -9.82 -19.12
CA ARG A 19 11.42 -11.10 -19.54
C ARG A 19 12.43 -11.60 -18.51
N SER A 20 13.31 -10.75 -18.01
CA SER A 20 14.30 -11.09 -16.99
C SER A 20 13.64 -11.59 -15.71
N LEU A 21 12.57 -10.93 -15.24
CA LEU A 21 11.81 -11.34 -14.05
C LEU A 21 11.05 -12.64 -14.29
N SER A 22 10.42 -12.83 -15.45
CA SER A 22 9.72 -14.08 -15.78
C SER A 22 10.68 -15.27 -15.95
N GLU A 23 11.84 -15.05 -16.54
CA GLU A 23 12.89 -16.06 -16.66
C GLU A 23 13.51 -16.42 -15.31
N ALA A 24 13.75 -15.41 -14.45
CA ALA A 24 14.23 -15.62 -13.08
C ALA A 24 13.21 -16.39 -12.25
N ARG A 25 11.92 -16.04 -12.35
CA ARG A 25 10.84 -16.76 -11.65
C ARG A 25 10.67 -18.19 -12.19
N ALA A 26 10.68 -18.38 -13.50
CA ALA A 26 10.60 -19.71 -14.10
C ALA A 26 11.78 -20.60 -13.67
N LYS A 27 12.98 -20.04 -13.58
CA LYS A 27 14.17 -20.72 -13.08
C LYS A 27 14.06 -21.07 -11.59
N ALA A 28 13.52 -20.15 -10.78
CA ALA A 28 13.29 -20.36 -9.35
C ALA A 28 12.24 -21.46 -9.11
N LEU A 29 11.13 -21.45 -9.85
CA LEU A 29 10.09 -22.49 -9.79
C LEU A 29 10.58 -23.87 -10.25
N ALA A 30 11.42 -23.90 -11.29
CA ALA A 30 12.04 -25.15 -11.75
C ALA A 30 13.03 -25.72 -10.73
N ALA A 31 13.71 -24.86 -9.96
CA ALA A 31 14.65 -25.26 -8.92
C ALA A 31 13.94 -25.65 -7.60
N ASN A 32 12.76 -25.08 -7.34
CA ASN A 32 11.97 -25.33 -6.13
C ASN A 32 10.46 -25.33 -6.48
N PRO A 33 9.87 -26.48 -6.80
CA PRO A 33 8.44 -26.61 -7.11
C PRO A 33 7.52 -26.16 -5.97
N ASP A 34 8.01 -26.19 -4.71
CA ASP A 34 7.25 -25.78 -3.53
C ASP A 34 7.38 -24.27 -3.23
N LEU A 35 8.10 -23.52 -4.08
CA LEU A 35 8.30 -22.08 -3.89
C LEU A 35 6.99 -21.29 -3.73
N PRO A 36 5.91 -21.53 -4.51
CA PRO A 36 4.64 -20.86 -4.30
C PRO A 36 4.09 -21.07 -2.90
N GLN A 37 4.13 -22.32 -2.41
CA GLN A 37 3.67 -22.64 -1.06
C GLN A 37 4.51 -21.93 0.02
N GLN A 38 5.83 -21.88 -0.17
CA GLN A 38 6.74 -21.18 0.75
C GLN A 38 6.50 -19.66 0.71
N GLU A 39 6.27 -19.09 -0.47
CA GLU A 39 5.92 -17.67 -0.62
C GLU A 39 4.59 -17.34 0.09
N TYR A 40 3.57 -18.21 -0.03
CA TYR A 40 2.31 -18.07 0.70
C TYR A 40 2.48 -18.20 2.21
N GLN A 41 3.29 -19.15 2.67
CA GLN A 41 3.58 -19.29 4.11
C GLN A 41 4.32 -18.06 4.65
N ALA A 42 5.36 -17.60 3.96
CA ALA A 42 6.08 -16.38 4.33
C ALA A 42 5.16 -15.15 4.30
N SER A 43 4.26 -15.06 3.31
CA SER A 43 3.24 -14.03 3.21
C SER A 43 2.27 -14.08 4.38
N ARG A 44 1.82 -15.28 4.75
CA ARG A 44 0.93 -15.50 5.88
C ARG A 44 1.59 -15.10 7.18
N GLU A 45 2.82 -15.54 7.42
CA GLU A 45 3.59 -15.18 8.62
C GLU A 45 3.81 -13.67 8.72
N ALA A 46 4.11 -12.99 7.60
CA ALA A 46 4.26 -11.55 7.57
C ALA A 46 2.93 -10.79 7.76
N MET A 47 1.82 -11.34 7.24
CA MET A 47 0.48 -10.75 7.47
C MET A 47 0.02 -10.92 8.92
N LEU A 48 0.26 -12.10 9.49
CA LEU A 48 -0.16 -12.42 10.85
C LEU A 48 0.76 -11.79 11.88
N GLY A 49 2.04 -11.58 11.52
CA GLY A 49 3.08 -11.09 12.42
C GLY A 49 3.33 -12.05 13.60
N LYS A 50 4.52 -12.06 14.15
CA LYS A 50 4.84 -12.82 15.37
C LYS A 50 4.09 -12.32 16.63
N GLU A 51 3.38 -11.20 16.49
CA GLU A 51 2.63 -10.53 17.56
C GLU A 51 1.23 -11.09 17.78
N PHE A 52 0.71 -11.94 16.88
CA PHE A 52 -0.68 -12.36 16.94
C PHE A 52 -0.82 -13.73 17.62
N ALA A 53 -1.85 -13.83 18.46
CA ALA A 53 -2.15 -15.04 19.17
C ALA A 53 -2.43 -16.19 18.19
N THR A 54 -1.78 -17.30 18.48
CA THR A 54 -2.15 -18.61 17.92
C THR A 54 -3.03 -19.34 18.93
N THR A 55 -3.79 -20.32 18.45
CA THR A 55 -4.40 -21.31 19.32
C THR A 55 -3.32 -22.10 20.07
N PRO A 56 -3.64 -22.77 21.19
CA PRO A 56 -2.66 -23.55 21.98
C PRO A 56 -1.90 -24.60 21.16
N ASP A 57 -2.47 -25.09 20.07
CA ASP A 57 -1.87 -26.02 19.11
C ASP A 57 -1.07 -25.32 18.00
N GLY A 58 -0.93 -24.00 18.07
CA GLY A 58 -0.14 -23.21 17.13
C GLY A 58 -0.85 -22.86 15.81
N ALA A 59 -2.13 -23.22 15.66
CA ALA A 59 -2.88 -22.87 14.46
C ALA A 59 -3.30 -21.38 14.44
N PRO A 60 -3.33 -20.71 13.29
CA PRO A 60 -3.83 -19.34 13.18
C PRO A 60 -5.31 -19.26 13.56
N CYS A 61 -5.64 -18.31 14.45
CA CYS A 61 -7.00 -18.07 14.89
C CYS A 61 -7.39 -16.62 14.54
N ALA A 62 -8.18 -16.41 13.52
CA ALA A 62 -8.56 -15.07 13.07
C ALA A 62 -9.22 -14.21 14.18
N PRO A 63 -10.22 -14.71 14.93
CA PRO A 63 -10.77 -13.95 16.07
C PRO A 63 -9.74 -13.71 17.19
N CYS A 64 -8.86 -14.70 17.46
CA CYS A 64 -7.81 -14.54 18.47
C CYS A 64 -6.82 -13.46 18.04
N MET A 65 -6.47 -13.41 16.76
CA MET A 65 -5.58 -12.40 16.19
C MET A 65 -6.19 -11.00 16.25
N THR A 66 -7.48 -10.85 15.92
CA THR A 66 -8.20 -9.58 16.03
C THR A 66 -8.18 -9.06 17.47
N ASN A 67 -8.49 -9.91 18.43
CA ASN A 67 -8.46 -9.54 19.86
C ASN A 67 -7.04 -9.21 20.37
N ALA A 68 -6.02 -9.99 19.96
CA ALA A 68 -4.63 -9.72 20.32
C ALA A 68 -4.13 -8.41 19.71
N LYS A 69 -4.52 -8.12 18.46
CA LYS A 69 -4.22 -6.85 17.80
C LYS A 69 -4.87 -5.68 18.53
N ALA A 70 -6.13 -5.80 18.93
CA ALA A 70 -6.86 -4.79 19.71
C ALA A 70 -6.16 -4.51 21.06
N ALA A 71 -5.79 -5.56 21.79
CA ALA A 71 -5.08 -5.44 23.08
C ALA A 71 -3.72 -4.75 22.89
N ARG A 72 -2.95 -5.16 21.89
CA ARG A 72 -1.64 -4.59 21.60
C ARG A 72 -1.73 -3.12 21.17
N ARG A 73 -2.74 -2.78 20.36
CA ARG A 73 -3.01 -1.40 19.97
C ARG A 73 -3.35 -0.54 21.19
N ALA A 74 -4.20 -1.02 22.09
CA ALA A 74 -4.56 -0.30 23.30
C ALA A 74 -3.33 -0.09 24.23
N GLU A 75 -2.46 -1.08 24.38
CA GLU A 75 -1.21 -0.98 25.15
C GLU A 75 -0.29 0.11 24.57
N ARG A 76 -0.09 0.12 23.24
CA ARG A 76 0.74 1.12 22.55
C ARG A 76 0.16 2.52 22.65
N LEU A 77 -1.16 2.68 22.47
CA LEU A 77 -1.83 3.97 22.69
C LEU A 77 -1.66 4.49 24.10
N ASN A 78 -1.73 3.62 25.10
CA ASN A 78 -1.47 4.00 26.50
C ASN A 78 -0.02 4.45 26.69
N LEU A 79 0.95 3.73 26.13
CA LEU A 79 2.36 4.13 26.14
C LEU A 79 2.56 5.51 25.51
N VAL A 80 2.02 5.74 24.32
CA VAL A 80 2.07 7.05 23.64
C VAL A 80 1.47 8.15 24.53
N ASN A 81 0.28 7.93 25.09
CA ASN A 81 -0.40 8.92 25.92
C ASN A 81 0.39 9.25 27.21
N GLN A 82 1.03 8.25 27.83
CA GLN A 82 1.90 8.47 29.00
C GLN A 82 3.16 9.25 28.61
N SER A 83 3.72 8.97 27.43
CA SER A 83 4.94 9.62 26.95
C SER A 83 4.77 11.08 26.58
N ILE A 84 3.58 11.50 26.11
CA ILE A 84 3.31 12.91 25.79
C ILE A 84 3.61 13.84 26.96
N ASN A 85 3.24 13.43 28.18
CA ASN A 85 3.48 14.21 29.40
C ASN A 85 4.75 13.80 30.14
N GLY A 86 5.11 12.53 30.03
CA GLY A 86 6.23 11.94 30.74
C GLY A 86 7.58 12.13 30.04
N CYS A 87 7.62 12.22 28.72
CA CYS A 87 8.85 12.26 27.93
C CYS A 87 8.77 13.33 26.83
N PRO A 88 8.64 14.63 27.16
CA PRO A 88 8.46 15.68 26.15
C PRO A 88 9.62 15.77 25.17
N GLU A 89 10.83 15.34 25.55
CA GLU A 89 12.02 15.24 24.70
C GLU A 89 11.89 14.17 23.58
N HIS A 90 10.93 13.26 23.72
CA HIS A 90 10.63 12.19 22.75
C HIS A 90 9.21 12.33 22.14
N ALA A 91 8.70 13.56 22.06
CA ALA A 91 7.37 13.82 21.49
C ALA A 91 7.25 13.39 20.02
N ASP A 92 8.31 13.54 19.25
CA ASP A 92 8.43 13.10 17.86
C ASP A 92 8.39 11.56 17.75
N VAL A 93 9.09 10.85 18.66
CA VAL A 93 9.06 9.38 18.74
C VAL A 93 7.65 8.87 19.05
N ALA A 94 6.97 9.53 20.02
CA ALA A 94 5.60 9.17 20.37
C ALA A 94 4.62 9.43 19.20
N ALA A 95 4.78 10.53 18.49
CA ALA A 95 3.97 10.86 17.32
C ALA A 95 4.21 9.85 16.18
N ARG A 96 5.48 9.49 15.90
CA ARG A 96 5.84 8.49 14.89
C ARG A 96 5.28 7.11 15.24
N LEU A 97 5.46 6.63 16.49
CA LEU A 97 4.89 5.36 16.92
C LEU A 97 3.37 5.32 16.70
N ARG A 98 2.67 6.42 17.04
CA ARG A 98 1.22 6.51 16.82
C ARG A 98 0.85 6.43 15.33
N GLY A 99 1.57 7.14 14.47
CA GLY A 99 1.37 7.11 13.02
C GLY A 99 1.64 5.72 12.45
N ASP A 100 2.79 5.13 12.78
CA ASP A 100 3.20 3.81 12.30
C ASP A 100 2.28 2.68 12.71
N MET A 101 1.58 2.81 13.85
CA MET A 101 0.53 1.87 14.24
C MET A 101 -0.62 1.80 13.24
N ASP A 102 -0.96 2.90 12.60
CA ASP A 102 -1.99 2.96 11.57
C ASP A 102 -1.41 2.54 10.21
N GLN A 103 -0.21 3.01 9.90
CA GLN A 103 0.38 2.80 8.58
C GLN A 103 0.83 1.36 8.33
N VAL A 104 1.25 0.62 9.36
CA VAL A 104 1.53 -0.82 9.21
C VAL A 104 0.26 -1.60 8.87
N GLU A 105 -0.89 -1.19 9.36
CA GLU A 105 -2.17 -1.81 9.00
C GLU A 105 -2.58 -1.47 7.57
N ASN A 106 -2.36 -0.23 7.13
CA ASN A 106 -2.52 0.17 5.73
C ASN A 106 -1.57 -0.63 4.81
N ALA A 107 -0.33 -0.90 5.24
CA ALA A 107 0.58 -1.77 4.52
C ALA A 107 0.07 -3.22 4.43
N ARG A 108 -0.60 -3.72 5.48
CA ARG A 108 -1.20 -5.07 5.48
C ARG A 108 -2.35 -5.18 4.48
N VAL A 109 -3.25 -4.19 4.39
CA VAL A 109 -4.30 -4.20 3.35
C VAL A 109 -3.73 -3.99 1.95
N ALA A 110 -2.68 -3.16 1.80
CA ALA A 110 -1.96 -3.02 0.53
C ALA A 110 -1.33 -4.35 0.05
N LYS A 111 -0.95 -5.23 0.96
CA LYS A 111 -0.52 -6.59 0.66
C LYS A 111 -1.71 -7.52 0.38
N ALA A 112 -2.76 -7.42 1.20
CA ALA A 112 -3.93 -8.30 1.10
C ALA A 112 -4.65 -8.21 -0.25
N VAL A 113 -4.68 -7.04 -0.88
CA VAL A 113 -5.32 -6.87 -2.20
C VAL A 113 -4.67 -7.72 -3.29
N TYR A 114 -3.37 -8.03 -3.21
CA TYR A 114 -2.72 -8.95 -4.14
C TYR A 114 -3.25 -10.37 -3.96
N LEU A 115 -3.37 -10.83 -2.72
CA LEU A 115 -3.86 -12.17 -2.39
C LEU A 115 -5.35 -12.34 -2.68
N LYS A 116 -6.15 -11.29 -2.46
CA LYS A 116 -7.60 -11.30 -2.75
C LYS A 116 -7.91 -11.67 -4.19
N TYR A 117 -7.09 -11.21 -5.13
CA TYR A 117 -7.28 -11.40 -6.56
C TYR A 117 -6.32 -12.41 -7.20
N ASP A 118 -5.49 -13.08 -6.41
CA ASP A 118 -4.65 -14.16 -6.89
C ASP A 118 -5.51 -15.43 -6.99
N PRO A 119 -5.69 -16.01 -8.20
CA PRO A 119 -6.49 -17.23 -8.37
C PRO A 119 -5.94 -18.42 -7.57
N ASP A 120 -4.62 -18.46 -7.39
CA ASP A 120 -3.91 -19.58 -6.76
C ASP A 120 -3.76 -19.41 -5.25
N ALA A 121 -4.12 -18.25 -4.69
CA ALA A 121 -4.07 -18.00 -3.25
C ALA A 121 -5.10 -18.85 -2.50
N PRO A 122 -4.73 -19.45 -1.35
CA PRO A 122 -5.67 -20.09 -0.44
C PRO A 122 -6.83 -19.19 -0.03
N ALA A 123 -8.01 -19.75 0.17
CA ALA A 123 -9.22 -18.97 0.45
C ALA A 123 -9.13 -18.13 1.74
N ASP A 124 -8.43 -18.61 2.75
CA ASP A 124 -8.20 -17.91 4.01
C ASP A 124 -7.32 -16.68 3.86
N LEU A 125 -6.44 -16.64 2.84
CA LEU A 125 -5.61 -15.48 2.53
C LEU A 125 -6.32 -14.45 1.62
N LYS A 126 -7.48 -14.80 1.05
CA LYS A 126 -8.32 -13.87 0.27
C LYS A 126 -9.25 -13.05 1.15
N ALA A 127 -9.46 -13.48 2.40
CA ALA A 127 -10.24 -12.75 3.39
C ALA A 127 -9.52 -11.45 3.83
N PRO A 128 -10.25 -10.46 4.34
CA PRO A 128 -9.65 -9.28 4.95
C PRO A 128 -8.65 -9.67 6.05
N PRO A 129 -7.52 -8.96 6.19
CA PRO A 129 -6.59 -9.22 7.28
C PRO A 129 -7.23 -8.89 8.64
N PRO A 130 -6.74 -9.47 9.76
CA PRO A 130 -7.27 -9.17 11.10
C PRO A 130 -7.31 -7.67 11.38
N GLY A 131 -8.44 -7.19 11.87
CA GLY A 131 -8.72 -5.77 12.08
C GLY A 131 -9.44 -5.08 10.92
N PHE A 132 -9.79 -5.85 9.90
CA PHE A 132 -10.59 -5.37 8.77
C PHE A 132 -11.71 -6.35 8.43
N LEU A 133 -12.76 -5.82 7.80
CA LEU A 133 -13.95 -6.54 7.35
C LEU A 133 -14.17 -6.21 5.85
N ASP A 134 -14.88 -7.08 5.15
CA ASP A 134 -15.46 -6.71 3.86
C ASP A 134 -16.63 -5.74 4.08
N PRO A 135 -16.75 -4.66 3.30
CA PRO A 135 -17.93 -3.80 3.34
C PRO A 135 -19.13 -4.53 2.74
N THR A 136 -20.33 -4.15 3.18
CA THR A 136 -21.58 -4.56 2.51
C THR A 136 -21.76 -3.81 1.19
N ASP A 137 -22.67 -4.31 0.32
CA ASP A 137 -22.99 -3.62 -0.94
C ASP A 137 -23.61 -2.23 -0.69
N ASP A 138 -24.40 -2.07 0.37
CA ASP A 138 -24.96 -0.76 0.76
C ASP A 138 -23.85 0.22 1.21
N GLU A 139 -22.85 -0.27 1.94
CA GLU A 139 -21.68 0.53 2.34
C GLU A 139 -20.85 0.95 1.12
N LEU A 140 -20.63 0.04 0.16
CA LEU A 140 -19.96 0.38 -1.11
C LEU A 140 -20.78 1.45 -1.88
N ALA A 141 -22.08 1.26 -2.00
CA ALA A 141 -22.95 2.23 -2.66
C ALA A 141 -22.93 3.59 -1.96
N GLY A 142 -22.84 3.62 -0.62
CA GLY A 142 -22.66 4.85 0.17
C GLY A 142 -21.35 5.59 -0.16
N LEU A 143 -20.32 4.88 -0.60
CA LEU A 143 -19.06 5.46 -1.10
C LEU A 143 -19.11 5.84 -2.59
N GLY A 144 -20.26 5.63 -3.26
CA GLY A 144 -20.42 5.83 -4.70
C GLY A 144 -19.77 4.73 -5.55
N LEU A 145 -19.43 3.57 -4.97
CA LEU A 145 -18.69 2.48 -5.59
C LEU A 145 -19.54 1.24 -5.79
N THR A 146 -19.16 0.44 -6.77
CA THR A 146 -19.69 -0.89 -7.06
C THR A 146 -18.55 -1.90 -7.18
N GLN A 147 -18.88 -3.20 -7.13
CA GLN A 147 -17.88 -4.26 -7.37
C GLN A 147 -17.28 -4.19 -8.78
N ASP A 148 -18.05 -3.74 -9.79
CA ASP A 148 -17.56 -3.59 -11.15
C ASP A 148 -16.53 -2.44 -11.28
N ASP A 149 -16.64 -1.38 -10.47
CA ASP A 149 -15.62 -0.32 -10.40
C ASP A 149 -14.30 -0.84 -9.83
N LEU A 150 -14.37 -1.75 -8.85
CA LEU A 150 -13.20 -2.31 -8.18
C LEU A 150 -12.51 -3.39 -8.99
N ALA A 151 -13.26 -4.16 -9.78
CA ALA A 151 -12.75 -5.25 -10.60
C ALA A 151 -13.43 -5.33 -11.96
N PRO A 152 -13.24 -4.31 -12.83
CA PRO A 152 -13.91 -4.25 -14.13
C PRO A 152 -13.49 -5.43 -15.02
N LYS A 153 -14.46 -5.93 -15.80
CA LYS A 153 -14.24 -7.05 -16.71
C LYS A 153 -13.33 -6.65 -17.87
N GLY A 154 -12.50 -7.59 -18.33
CA GLY A 154 -11.65 -7.40 -19.51
C GLY A 154 -10.38 -6.59 -19.24
N THR A 155 -10.02 -6.38 -18.00
CA THR A 155 -8.75 -5.74 -17.57
C THR A 155 -8.23 -6.39 -16.29
N ASP A 156 -6.92 -6.32 -16.08
CA ASP A 156 -6.28 -6.76 -14.83
C ASP A 156 -6.26 -5.69 -13.73
N PHE A 157 -6.87 -4.52 -13.97
CA PHE A 157 -7.08 -3.53 -12.91
C PHE A 157 -7.86 -4.14 -11.75
N ARG A 158 -7.35 -3.97 -10.53
CA ARG A 158 -8.02 -4.45 -9.31
C ARG A 158 -7.87 -3.43 -8.20
N ALA A 159 -8.97 -3.20 -7.50
CA ALA A 159 -9.01 -2.49 -6.23
C ALA A 159 -9.93 -3.24 -5.26
N ALA A 160 -9.82 -2.95 -3.98
CA ALA A 160 -10.71 -3.52 -2.95
C ALA A 160 -11.05 -2.44 -1.93
N VAL A 161 -12.17 -2.58 -1.26
CA VAL A 161 -12.52 -1.76 -0.10
C VAL A 161 -12.46 -2.65 1.13
N TYR A 162 -11.82 -2.16 2.19
CA TYR A 162 -11.78 -2.79 3.50
C TYR A 162 -12.37 -1.84 4.53
N LYS A 163 -13.29 -2.35 5.34
CA LYS A 163 -13.88 -1.64 6.47
C LYS A 163 -13.04 -1.88 7.71
N LYS A 164 -12.69 -0.85 8.46
CA LYS A 164 -12.00 -0.98 9.73
C LYS A 164 -12.88 -1.66 10.77
N ASP A 165 -12.37 -2.75 11.39
CA ASP A 165 -13.11 -3.50 12.40
C ASP A 165 -13.14 -2.71 13.72
N PRO A 166 -14.33 -2.36 14.26
CA PRO A 166 -14.43 -1.62 15.52
C PRO A 166 -13.72 -2.27 16.70
N VAL A 167 -13.59 -3.60 16.70
CA VAL A 167 -12.85 -4.33 17.76
C VAL A 167 -11.40 -3.86 17.86
N VAL A 168 -10.76 -3.53 16.73
CA VAL A 168 -9.35 -3.07 16.69
C VAL A 168 -9.24 -1.56 16.69
N TRP A 169 -10.14 -0.89 15.95
CA TRP A 169 -10.02 0.53 15.65
C TRP A 169 -10.86 1.43 16.57
N GLY A 170 -11.77 0.85 17.36
CA GLY A 170 -12.76 1.57 18.14
C GLY A 170 -14.05 1.82 17.36
N ASP A 171 -15.06 2.34 18.04
CA ASP A 171 -16.43 2.42 17.50
C ASP A 171 -16.61 3.42 16.34
N ASP A 172 -15.71 4.41 16.21
CA ASP A 172 -15.79 5.45 15.18
C ASP A 172 -14.41 5.71 14.55
N PRO A 173 -13.85 4.73 13.81
CA PRO A 173 -12.56 4.91 13.14
C PRO A 173 -12.68 5.96 12.03
N LYS A 174 -11.70 6.87 11.93
CA LYS A 174 -11.69 7.91 10.90
C LYS A 174 -10.38 7.89 10.12
N PRO A 175 -10.48 7.68 8.81
CA PRO A 175 -11.66 7.25 8.05
C PRO A 175 -12.02 5.78 8.31
N PRO A 176 -13.29 5.37 8.14
CA PRO A 176 -13.75 3.99 8.40
C PRO A 176 -13.39 2.98 7.31
N TYR A 177 -13.08 3.44 6.09
CA TYR A 177 -12.81 2.56 4.95
C TYR A 177 -11.45 2.84 4.32
N ASP A 178 -10.77 1.77 3.92
CA ASP A 178 -9.57 1.83 3.10
C ASP A 178 -9.92 1.35 1.68
N VAL A 179 -9.74 2.22 0.67
CA VAL A 179 -9.84 1.87 -0.75
C VAL A 179 -8.46 1.55 -1.26
N VAL A 180 -8.20 0.29 -1.58
CA VAL A 180 -6.86 -0.27 -1.77
C VAL A 180 -6.65 -0.66 -3.23
N PHE A 181 -5.64 -0.11 -3.87
CA PHE A 181 -5.28 -0.39 -5.26
C PHE A 181 -4.17 -1.43 -5.34
N ARG A 182 -4.40 -2.49 -6.13
CA ARG A 182 -3.39 -3.51 -6.38
C ARG A 182 -2.29 -2.94 -7.27
N GLY A 183 -1.05 -3.18 -6.90
CA GLY A 183 0.11 -2.88 -7.73
C GLY A 183 0.34 -3.91 -8.83
N SER A 184 1.48 -3.79 -9.51
CA SER A 184 1.86 -4.69 -10.58
C SER A 184 1.99 -6.12 -10.07
N THR A 185 1.41 -7.01 -10.86
CA THR A 185 1.75 -8.43 -10.91
C THR A 185 2.81 -8.63 -12.01
N LEU A 186 3.02 -9.81 -12.51
CA LEU A 186 3.89 -10.01 -13.68
C LEU A 186 3.15 -9.83 -15.02
N ALA A 187 1.91 -9.32 -14.98
CA ALA A 187 1.09 -9.13 -16.17
C ALA A 187 1.66 -8.00 -17.07
N PRO A 188 1.78 -8.23 -18.38
CA PRO A 188 2.27 -7.21 -19.30
C PRO A 188 1.44 -5.91 -19.31
N GLU A 189 0.13 -6.01 -19.02
CA GLU A 189 -0.79 -4.88 -18.96
C GLU A 189 -0.41 -3.88 -17.86
N ASP A 190 0.03 -4.35 -16.70
CA ASP A 190 0.45 -3.52 -15.58
C ASP A 190 1.58 -2.57 -15.99
N TRP A 191 2.59 -3.11 -16.67
CA TRP A 191 3.73 -2.33 -17.15
C TRP A 191 3.34 -1.33 -18.24
N GLN A 192 2.45 -1.74 -19.17
CA GLN A 192 1.97 -0.87 -20.22
C GLN A 192 1.24 0.36 -19.68
N ASN A 193 0.37 0.16 -18.67
CA ASN A 193 -0.37 1.24 -18.03
C ASN A 193 0.54 2.23 -17.30
N ASN A 194 1.53 1.72 -16.55
CA ASN A 194 2.48 2.56 -15.83
C ASN A 194 3.34 3.41 -16.80
N PHE A 195 3.84 2.79 -17.89
CA PHE A 195 4.61 3.52 -18.92
C PHE A 195 3.76 4.51 -19.71
N ALA A 196 2.53 4.14 -20.05
CA ALA A 196 1.63 5.02 -20.78
C ALA A 196 1.36 6.30 -19.97
N GLN A 197 1.09 6.16 -18.68
CA GLN A 197 0.85 7.27 -17.77
C GLN A 197 2.09 8.17 -17.64
N ASN A 198 3.27 7.59 -17.40
CA ASN A 198 4.51 8.35 -17.33
C ASN A 198 4.80 9.14 -18.61
N ALA A 199 4.51 8.56 -19.77
CA ALA A 199 4.65 9.22 -21.07
C ALA A 199 3.50 10.19 -21.42
N ASN A 200 2.63 10.52 -20.46
CA ASN A 200 1.42 11.32 -20.67
C ASN A 200 0.51 10.77 -21.79
N LYS A 201 0.39 9.46 -21.88
CA LYS A 201 -0.54 8.75 -22.76
C LYS A 201 -1.72 8.23 -21.97
N GLU A 202 -2.76 7.78 -22.69
CA GLU A 202 -3.89 7.13 -22.05
C GLU A 202 -3.48 5.84 -21.34
N SER A 203 -4.01 5.66 -20.11
CA SER A 203 -3.87 4.47 -19.30
C SER A 203 -5.23 4.11 -18.73
N SER A 204 -5.70 2.90 -19.02
CA SER A 204 -6.98 2.42 -18.51
C SER A 204 -6.98 2.30 -16.98
N TYR A 205 -5.86 1.89 -16.38
CA TYR A 205 -5.75 1.75 -14.93
C TYR A 205 -5.85 3.09 -14.21
N TYR A 206 -5.10 4.10 -14.68
CA TYR A 206 -5.15 5.44 -14.09
C TYR A 206 -6.48 6.14 -14.35
N ARG A 207 -7.16 5.84 -15.49
CA ARG A 207 -8.53 6.25 -15.72
C ARG A 207 -9.47 5.67 -14.69
N ASN A 208 -9.44 4.34 -14.49
CA ASN A 208 -10.30 3.65 -13.53
C ASN A 208 -10.03 4.14 -12.09
N ALA A 209 -8.77 4.31 -11.70
CA ALA A 209 -8.43 4.84 -10.39
C ALA A 209 -8.96 6.27 -10.18
N THR A 210 -8.80 7.17 -11.17
CA THR A 210 -9.34 8.53 -11.09
C THR A 210 -10.88 8.52 -11.07
N GLN A 211 -11.53 7.59 -11.81
CA GLN A 211 -12.99 7.43 -11.80
C GLN A 211 -13.51 6.96 -10.44
N ILE A 212 -12.80 6.05 -9.76
CA ILE A 212 -13.09 5.70 -8.36
C ILE A 212 -12.99 6.95 -7.47
N GLY A 213 -11.95 7.77 -7.62
CA GLY A 213 -11.85 9.04 -6.91
C GLY A 213 -13.01 9.97 -7.21
N ASN A 214 -13.42 10.13 -8.47
CA ASN A 214 -14.56 10.95 -8.86
C ASN A 214 -15.88 10.44 -8.23
N ALA A 215 -16.08 9.12 -8.20
CA ALA A 215 -17.26 8.51 -7.59
C ALA A 215 -17.36 8.81 -6.09
N ILE A 216 -16.24 8.68 -5.37
CA ILE A 216 -16.11 9.03 -3.95
C ILE A 216 -16.43 10.51 -3.72
N ALA A 217 -15.86 11.41 -4.54
CA ALA A 217 -16.15 12.86 -4.43
C ALA A 217 -17.64 13.17 -4.70
N ASN A 218 -18.23 12.55 -5.73
CA ASN A 218 -19.62 12.76 -6.08
C ASN A 218 -20.62 12.21 -5.03
N ALA A 219 -20.18 11.22 -4.25
CA ALA A 219 -20.94 10.68 -3.12
C ALA A 219 -20.71 11.47 -1.81
N ASP A 220 -19.90 12.53 -1.84
CA ASP A 220 -19.47 13.30 -0.65
C ASP A 220 -18.84 12.42 0.44
N ALA A 221 -18.08 11.40 0.01
CA ALA A 221 -17.52 10.38 0.89
C ALA A 221 -15.99 10.49 1.08
N ALA A 222 -15.39 11.62 0.69
CA ALA A 222 -13.93 11.78 0.73
C ALA A 222 -13.32 11.70 2.15
N ASP A 223 -14.05 12.10 3.18
CA ASP A 223 -13.66 12.01 4.59
C ASP A 223 -13.90 10.61 5.21
N GLN A 224 -14.63 9.76 4.50
CA GLN A 224 -14.93 8.39 4.93
C GLN A 224 -13.91 7.38 4.43
N VAL A 225 -13.01 7.77 3.52
CA VAL A 225 -12.07 6.84 2.91
C VAL A 225 -10.62 7.29 3.05
N GLN A 226 -9.74 6.30 3.18
CA GLN A 226 -8.31 6.43 2.95
C GLN A 226 -7.94 5.62 1.71
N LEU A 227 -7.20 6.24 0.81
CA LEU A 227 -6.74 5.59 -0.41
C LEU A 227 -5.38 4.96 -0.13
N VAL A 228 -5.21 3.69 -0.47
CA VAL A 228 -4.01 2.94 -0.11
C VAL A 228 -3.47 2.20 -1.35
N GLY A 229 -2.13 2.17 -1.50
CA GLY A 229 -1.55 1.39 -2.58
C GLY A 229 -0.03 1.22 -2.50
N HIS A 230 0.44 0.14 -3.11
CA HIS A 230 1.85 -0.19 -3.19
C HIS A 230 2.32 -0.23 -4.64
N SER A 231 3.53 0.25 -4.92
CA SER A 231 4.12 0.21 -6.26
C SER A 231 3.23 0.93 -7.29
N LEU A 232 2.85 0.30 -8.39
CA LEU A 232 1.85 0.82 -9.34
C LEU A 232 0.54 1.19 -8.62
N GLY A 233 0.08 0.38 -7.66
CA GLY A 233 -1.10 0.68 -6.83
C GLY A 233 -0.97 1.98 -6.04
N GLY A 234 0.24 2.36 -5.63
CA GLY A 234 0.52 3.66 -5.01
C GLY A 234 0.32 4.83 -5.98
N GLY A 235 0.76 4.69 -7.22
CA GLY A 235 0.47 5.66 -8.29
C GLY A 235 -1.03 5.77 -8.58
N LEU A 236 -1.76 4.65 -8.57
CA LEU A 236 -3.21 4.60 -8.73
C LEU A 236 -3.95 5.27 -7.55
N ALA A 237 -3.51 5.01 -6.31
CA ALA A 237 -4.04 5.67 -5.11
C ALA A 237 -3.83 7.19 -5.18
N SER A 238 -2.67 7.63 -5.65
CA SER A 238 -2.38 9.06 -5.85
C SER A 238 -3.28 9.69 -6.93
N ALA A 239 -3.59 8.96 -8.00
CA ALA A 239 -4.52 9.45 -9.03
C ALA A 239 -5.96 9.52 -8.51
N ALA A 240 -6.40 8.52 -7.75
CA ALA A 240 -7.69 8.52 -7.08
C ALA A 240 -7.80 9.64 -6.02
N GLN A 241 -6.69 9.94 -5.31
CA GLN A 241 -6.61 11.07 -4.41
C GLN A 241 -6.91 12.38 -5.14
N GLY A 242 -6.27 12.60 -6.28
CA GLY A 242 -6.52 13.78 -7.10
C GLY A 242 -7.97 13.91 -7.56
N GLY A 243 -8.65 12.78 -7.84
CA GLY A 243 -10.07 12.74 -8.20
C GLY A 243 -11.02 12.97 -7.02
N SER A 244 -10.68 12.47 -5.83
CA SER A 244 -11.57 12.49 -4.65
C SER A 244 -11.28 13.62 -3.67
N GLY A 245 -10.01 14.00 -3.47
CA GLY A 245 -9.55 14.84 -2.37
C GLY A 245 -9.47 14.13 -1.02
N ALA A 246 -9.67 12.82 -0.98
CA ALA A 246 -9.47 12.02 0.21
C ALA A 246 -7.99 11.96 0.62
N ILE A 247 -7.71 11.52 1.84
CA ILE A 247 -6.33 11.24 2.25
C ILE A 247 -5.82 9.95 1.61
N ALA A 248 -4.50 9.84 1.43
CA ALA A 248 -3.89 8.65 0.88
C ALA A 248 -2.63 8.24 1.64
N THR A 249 -2.35 6.94 1.65
CA THR A 249 -1.05 6.38 2.05
C THR A 249 -0.53 5.48 0.95
N THR A 250 0.69 5.71 0.55
CA THR A 250 1.34 4.95 -0.52
C THR A 250 2.65 4.32 -0.03
N PHE A 251 2.99 3.15 -0.58
CA PHE A 251 4.18 2.41 -0.19
C PHE A 251 5.04 2.12 -1.42
N ASN A 252 6.30 2.55 -1.41
CA ASN A 252 7.24 2.36 -2.52
C ASN A 252 6.60 2.69 -3.88
N ALA A 253 5.88 3.81 -3.94
CA ALA A 253 4.90 4.10 -4.98
C ALA A 253 5.54 4.43 -6.33
N ALA A 254 4.88 4.01 -7.41
CA ALA A 254 5.13 4.53 -8.74
C ALA A 254 4.78 6.03 -8.81
N GLY A 255 5.50 6.77 -9.65
CA GLY A 255 5.25 8.18 -9.85
C GLY A 255 3.93 8.47 -10.56
N LEU A 256 3.48 9.71 -10.42
CA LEU A 256 2.27 10.20 -11.07
C LEU A 256 2.58 11.38 -12.00
N ASN A 257 2.22 11.25 -13.28
CA ASN A 257 2.29 12.38 -14.20
C ASN A 257 1.29 13.46 -13.77
N PRO A 258 1.71 14.72 -13.61
CA PRO A 258 0.82 15.80 -13.15
C PRO A 258 -0.43 16.03 -13.99
N LYS A 259 -0.43 15.60 -15.24
CA LYS A 259 -1.57 15.75 -16.16
C LYS A 259 -2.59 14.60 -16.08
N THR A 260 -2.29 13.53 -15.31
CA THR A 260 -3.13 12.34 -15.26
C THR A 260 -4.50 12.64 -14.66
N VAL A 261 -4.54 13.33 -13.53
CA VAL A 261 -5.80 13.69 -12.87
C VAL A 261 -6.64 14.58 -13.79
N ALA A 262 -6.08 15.67 -14.31
CA ALA A 262 -6.77 16.58 -15.21
C ALA A 262 -7.33 15.89 -16.48
N ARG A 263 -6.69 14.80 -16.92
CA ARG A 263 -7.16 14.02 -18.07
C ARG A 263 -8.44 13.23 -17.81
N TYR A 264 -8.60 12.72 -16.59
CA TYR A 264 -9.65 11.74 -16.26
C TYR A 264 -10.63 12.21 -15.19
N SER A 265 -10.32 13.29 -14.46
CA SER A 265 -11.25 13.84 -13.49
C SER A 265 -12.45 14.50 -14.18
N THR A 266 -13.63 14.21 -13.65
CA THR A 266 -14.90 14.84 -14.03
C THR A 266 -15.43 15.75 -12.94
N VAL A 267 -14.74 15.83 -11.80
CA VAL A 267 -15.07 16.68 -10.66
C VAL A 267 -14.46 18.06 -10.87
N ALA A 268 -15.27 19.11 -10.73
CA ALA A 268 -14.81 20.48 -10.89
C ALA A 268 -13.64 20.79 -9.95
N ASP A 269 -12.66 21.55 -10.46
CA ASP A 269 -11.46 21.99 -9.73
C ASP A 269 -10.49 20.89 -9.28
N ARG A 270 -10.73 19.62 -9.64
CA ARG A 270 -9.85 18.49 -9.38
C ARG A 270 -8.98 18.18 -10.60
N THR A 271 -7.80 18.77 -10.64
CA THR A 271 -6.88 18.67 -11.79
C THR A 271 -5.55 18.02 -11.49
N ALA A 272 -5.22 17.84 -10.20
CA ALA A 272 -3.96 17.24 -9.75
C ALA A 272 -4.15 16.53 -8.40
N ALA A 273 -3.22 15.64 -8.07
CA ALA A 273 -3.10 15.13 -6.71
C ALA A 273 -2.64 16.25 -5.77
N GLU A 274 -3.07 16.19 -4.52
CA GLU A 274 -2.73 17.10 -3.42
C GLU A 274 -1.65 16.43 -2.55
N PRO A 275 -0.35 16.77 -2.71
CA PRO A 275 0.73 16.06 -2.02
C PRO A 275 0.65 16.13 -0.49
N ASP A 276 0.11 17.19 0.06
CA ASP A 276 -0.11 17.41 1.50
C ASP A 276 -1.16 16.46 2.11
N LYS A 277 -1.93 15.77 1.28
CA LYS A 277 -2.88 14.73 1.67
C LYS A 277 -2.40 13.32 1.42
N ILE A 278 -1.18 13.16 0.93
CA ILE A 278 -0.59 11.87 0.61
C ILE A 278 0.62 11.62 1.52
N LEU A 279 0.57 10.55 2.30
CA LEU A 279 1.71 10.08 3.07
C LEU A 279 2.42 8.97 2.28
N ALA A 280 3.68 9.21 1.89
CA ALA A 280 4.42 8.35 0.98
C ALA A 280 5.57 7.62 1.71
N TYR A 281 5.31 6.38 2.15
CA TYR A 281 6.31 5.52 2.77
C TYR A 281 7.26 4.91 1.74
N HIS A 282 8.56 5.01 2.02
CA HIS A 282 9.61 4.39 1.21
C HIS A 282 10.58 3.64 2.11
N VAL A 283 10.88 2.39 1.76
CA VAL A 283 12.02 1.68 2.35
C VAL A 283 13.29 2.24 1.73
N ASP A 284 14.23 2.67 2.56
CA ASP A 284 15.48 3.26 2.09
C ASP A 284 16.19 2.36 1.09
N GLY A 285 16.51 2.92 -0.06
CA GLY A 285 17.24 2.24 -1.12
C GLY A 285 16.43 1.22 -1.94
N GLU A 286 15.08 1.23 -1.92
CA GLU A 286 14.26 0.39 -2.80
C GLU A 286 14.36 0.82 -4.29
N VAL A 287 14.00 -0.08 -5.20
CA VAL A 287 14.31 0.06 -6.63
C VAL A 287 13.53 1.16 -7.35
N VAL A 288 12.26 1.37 -7.00
CA VAL A 288 11.40 2.33 -7.71
C VAL A 288 11.82 3.76 -7.40
N THR A 289 12.04 4.08 -6.12
CA THR A 289 12.54 5.40 -5.71
C THR A 289 13.94 5.66 -6.30
N LYS A 290 14.85 4.71 -6.25
CA LYS A 290 16.15 4.84 -6.91
C LYS A 290 16.04 5.10 -8.39
N THR A 291 15.11 4.44 -9.09
CA THR A 291 14.89 4.63 -10.52
C THR A 291 14.29 6.01 -10.82
N GLN A 292 13.41 6.51 -9.98
CA GLN A 292 12.82 7.85 -10.10
C GLN A 292 13.85 8.97 -9.85
N GLU A 293 14.82 8.74 -8.99
CA GLU A 293 15.79 9.75 -8.54
C GLU A 293 17.15 9.69 -9.24
N SER A 294 17.47 8.62 -10.00
CA SER A 294 18.80 8.39 -10.52
C SER A 294 18.94 8.57 -12.04
N GLY A 295 20.01 9.28 -12.44
CA GLY A 295 20.54 9.31 -13.80
C GLY A 295 19.56 9.77 -14.87
N LEU A 296 19.62 9.11 -16.05
CA LEU A 296 18.75 9.45 -17.17
C LEU A 296 17.27 9.08 -16.95
N THR A 297 16.99 8.15 -16.03
CA THR A 297 15.62 7.68 -15.77
C THR A 297 14.77 8.72 -15.07
N GLN A 298 15.35 9.61 -14.26
CA GLN A 298 14.62 10.73 -13.64
C GLN A 298 13.94 11.67 -14.66
N TYR A 299 14.46 11.75 -15.88
CA TYR A 299 13.84 12.55 -16.94
C TYR A 299 12.63 11.88 -17.60
N PHE A 300 12.43 10.59 -17.36
CA PHE A 300 11.37 9.77 -17.95
C PHE A 300 10.38 9.21 -16.94
N SER A 301 10.64 9.38 -15.64
CA SER A 301 9.74 8.98 -14.56
C SER A 301 9.37 10.18 -13.70
N HIS A 302 8.07 10.36 -13.45
CA HIS A 302 7.62 11.35 -12.48
C HIS A 302 7.84 10.82 -11.06
N PRO A 303 8.12 11.70 -10.08
CA PRO A 303 8.18 11.27 -8.68
C PRO A 303 6.79 10.85 -8.18
N ALA A 304 6.79 9.98 -7.17
CA ALA A 304 5.58 9.72 -6.40
C ALA A 304 5.22 10.99 -5.61
N PRO A 305 3.97 11.47 -5.69
CA PRO A 305 3.55 12.62 -4.90
C PRO A 305 3.37 12.23 -3.43
N GLY A 306 3.54 13.20 -2.54
CA GLY A 306 3.26 13.04 -1.11
C GLY A 306 4.39 13.51 -0.21
N GLU A 307 4.05 13.61 1.09
CA GLU A 307 5.02 13.79 2.15
C GLU A 307 5.77 12.48 2.37
N ARG A 308 7.10 12.53 2.30
CA ARG A 308 7.94 11.34 2.33
C ARG A 308 8.26 10.90 3.74
N GLU A 309 7.96 9.63 4.04
CA GLU A 309 8.42 8.91 5.21
C GLU A 309 9.38 7.79 4.78
N ILE A 310 10.64 7.89 5.24
CA ILE A 310 11.67 6.92 4.90
C ILE A 310 11.88 5.98 6.08
N THR A 311 11.65 4.68 5.85
CA THR A 311 11.85 3.65 6.85
C THR A 311 13.15 2.87 6.59
N PRO A 312 13.92 2.51 7.63
CA PRO A 312 15.15 1.74 7.45
C PRO A 312 14.83 0.30 7.04
N PRO A 313 15.61 -0.31 6.14
CA PRO A 313 15.39 -1.71 5.78
C PRO A 313 15.58 -2.62 7.00
N THR A 314 14.92 -3.78 6.98
CA THR A 314 15.08 -4.78 8.04
C THR A 314 16.52 -5.32 8.09
N SER A 315 17.19 -5.37 6.93
CA SER A 315 18.60 -5.74 6.79
C SER A 315 19.25 -4.95 5.66
N ASP A 316 20.48 -4.50 5.88
CA ASP A 316 21.31 -3.83 4.86
C ASP A 316 21.73 -4.77 3.73
N ALA A 317 21.69 -6.09 3.96
CA ALA A 317 22.04 -7.11 2.96
C ALA A 317 20.96 -7.30 1.88
N LEU A 318 19.74 -6.72 2.04
CA LEU A 318 18.68 -6.83 1.06
C LEU A 318 18.98 -6.07 -0.22
N SER A 319 18.67 -6.69 -1.36
CA SER A 319 18.72 -6.01 -2.66
C SER A 319 17.67 -4.89 -2.75
N ALA A 320 17.82 -3.99 -3.73
CA ALA A 320 16.85 -2.93 -3.95
C ALA A 320 15.47 -3.47 -4.34
N GLU A 321 15.43 -4.60 -5.03
CA GLU A 321 14.21 -5.32 -5.40
C GLU A 321 13.53 -5.94 -4.17
N ASP A 322 14.30 -6.57 -3.27
CA ASP A 322 13.77 -7.13 -2.03
C ASP A 322 13.18 -6.03 -1.12
N ARG A 323 13.84 -4.87 -1.07
CA ARG A 323 13.37 -3.69 -0.32
C ARG A 323 12.07 -3.11 -0.88
N HIS A 324 11.76 -3.38 -2.14
CA HIS A 324 10.52 -2.93 -2.76
C HIS A 324 9.29 -3.71 -2.30
N GLY A 325 9.44 -4.97 -1.91
CA GLY A 325 8.34 -5.87 -1.59
C GLY A 325 7.56 -5.49 -0.33
N MET A 326 6.25 -5.79 -0.29
CA MET A 326 5.38 -5.49 0.85
C MET A 326 5.79 -6.16 2.16
N ASN A 327 6.46 -7.31 2.11
CA ASN A 327 7.00 -7.94 3.33
C ASN A 327 8.04 -7.05 3.99
N GLU A 328 8.90 -6.44 3.18
CA GLU A 328 9.92 -5.54 3.68
C GLU A 328 9.32 -4.22 4.17
N VAL A 329 8.34 -3.66 3.46
CA VAL A 329 7.60 -2.47 3.92
C VAL A 329 7.00 -2.70 5.31
N ILE A 330 6.27 -3.80 5.49
CA ILE A 330 5.67 -4.15 6.79
C ILE A 330 6.76 -4.36 7.84
N GLY A 331 7.79 -5.13 7.54
CA GLY A 331 8.90 -5.43 8.45
C GLY A 331 9.67 -4.17 8.88
N SER A 332 9.89 -3.26 7.96
CA SER A 332 10.57 -1.98 8.17
C SER A 332 9.79 -1.08 9.16
N ILE A 333 8.47 -0.93 8.95
CA ILE A 333 7.60 -0.17 9.87
C ILE A 333 7.54 -0.86 11.24
N GLU A 334 7.41 -2.18 11.30
CA GLU A 334 7.41 -2.92 12.57
C GLU A 334 8.74 -2.79 13.34
N LYS A 335 9.88 -2.80 12.64
CA LYS A 335 11.19 -2.53 13.22
C LYS A 335 11.27 -1.14 13.84
N GLN A 336 10.77 -0.12 13.13
CA GLN A 336 10.73 1.26 13.61
C GLN A 336 9.84 1.39 14.85
N LYS A 337 8.63 0.84 14.81
CA LYS A 337 7.71 0.79 15.97
C LYS A 337 8.35 0.14 17.21
N THR A 338 9.07 -0.96 17.01
CA THR A 338 9.75 -1.67 18.10
C THR A 338 10.83 -0.82 18.76
N ALA A 339 11.61 -0.09 17.94
CA ALA A 339 12.64 0.82 18.44
C ALA A 339 12.01 2.01 19.20
N ASP A 340 10.92 2.56 18.65
CA ASP A 340 10.20 3.67 19.29
C ASP A 340 9.56 3.26 20.64
N GLU A 341 8.95 2.07 20.70
CA GLU A 341 8.43 1.53 21.97
C GLU A 341 9.53 1.39 23.03
N ALA A 342 10.70 0.86 22.64
CA ALA A 342 11.83 0.72 23.56
C ALA A 342 12.27 2.10 24.09
N THR A 343 12.45 3.09 23.21
CA THR A 343 12.83 4.45 23.57
C THR A 343 11.86 5.08 24.57
N LEU A 344 10.55 4.96 24.32
CA LEU A 344 9.53 5.53 25.20
C LEU A 344 9.46 4.80 26.56
N ARG A 345 9.58 3.47 26.59
CA ARG A 345 9.60 2.68 27.82
C ARG A 345 10.83 3.01 28.67
N ASP A 346 12.01 3.13 28.05
CA ASP A 346 13.25 3.48 28.76
C ASP A 346 13.16 4.89 29.36
N CYS A 347 12.61 5.85 28.63
CA CYS A 347 12.38 7.19 29.16
C CYS A 347 11.45 7.19 30.38
N LEU A 348 10.33 6.49 30.30
CA LEU A 348 9.37 6.41 31.43
C LEU A 348 9.92 5.64 32.61
N ALA A 349 10.78 4.64 32.43
CA ALA A 349 11.40 3.86 33.49
C ALA A 349 12.56 4.60 34.20
N GLY A 350 13.18 5.56 33.52
CA GLY A 350 14.26 6.38 34.08
C GLY A 350 13.81 7.53 34.99
N ARG A 351 12.51 7.66 35.21
CA ARG A 351 11.85 8.67 36.05
C ARG A 351 11.31 8.05 37.32
#